data_73efb2b0c80212da8e42134d4712c74a
#
_entry.id   73efb2b0c80212da8e42134d4712c74a
#
_cell.length_a   1.000
_cell.length_b   1.000
_cell.length_c   1.000
_cell.angle_alpha   90.00
_cell.angle_beta   90.00
_cell.angle_gamma   90.00
#
_symmetry.space_group_name_H-M   'P 1'
#
loop_
_entity.id
_entity.type
_entity.pdbx_description
1 polymer ?
#
loop_
_entity_poly.entity_id
_entity_poly.type
_entity_poly.pdbx_seq_one_letter_code
_entity_poly.pdbx_strand_id
1 'polypeptide(L)'
;MKIKVFFNNSCNICKIEIDHYKKNSNEDIEWVDITNNQQALDLTSKSKEELLRRLHVIENGEVIGGAKAFIIIWSKIPKYKILSKIFSIKPLFIIFHYIYEIAAFFLFLKNRKQLNEKTKPTN
;
A
#
# COMPACT_ATOMS: atom_id res chain seq x y z
N MET A 1 10.10 -4.22 -14.37
CA MET A 1 10.41 -2.94 -13.74
C MET A 1 10.02 -2.97 -12.27
N LYS A 2 10.92 -2.54 -11.40
CA LYS A 2 10.71 -2.62 -9.96
C LYS A 2 9.77 -1.53 -9.46
N ILE A 3 8.81 -1.89 -8.62
CA ILE A 3 7.94 -0.92 -7.94
C ILE A 3 8.29 -0.89 -6.45
N LYS A 4 7.95 0.21 -5.79
CA LYS A 4 8.08 0.34 -4.34
C LYS A 4 6.69 0.33 -3.73
N VAL A 5 6.47 -0.53 -2.72
CA VAL A 5 5.19 -0.63 -2.01
C VAL A 5 5.37 -0.13 -0.59
N PHE A 6 4.58 0.84 -0.20
CA PHE A 6 4.64 1.45 1.13
C PHE A 6 3.51 0.89 1.98
N PHE A 7 3.87 0.10 2.98
CA PHE A 7 2.91 -0.61 3.83
C PHE A 7 3.15 -0.33 5.31
N ASN A 8 2.12 -0.57 6.13
CA ASN A 8 2.20 -0.35 7.58
C ASN A 8 2.45 -1.67 8.32
N ASN A 9 3.71 -1.91 8.70
CA ASN A 9 4.09 -3.14 9.40
C ASN A 9 3.58 -3.18 10.85
N SER A 10 3.17 -2.03 11.40
CA SER A 10 2.60 -1.96 12.75
C SER A 10 1.13 -2.35 12.81
N CYS A 11 0.47 -2.50 11.66
CA CYS A 11 -0.91 -2.94 11.56
C CYS A 11 -0.92 -4.46 11.36
N ASN A 12 -1.49 -5.21 12.31
CA ASN A 12 -1.49 -6.67 12.24
C ASN A 12 -2.17 -7.20 10.98
N ILE A 13 -3.31 -6.65 10.62
CA ILE A 13 -4.06 -7.08 9.44
C ILE A 13 -3.27 -6.76 8.17
N CYS A 14 -2.71 -5.56 8.09
CA CYS A 14 -1.90 -5.13 6.95
C CYS A 14 -0.66 -6.01 6.80
N LYS A 15 -0.02 -6.33 7.93
CA LYS A 15 1.18 -7.16 7.94
C LYS A 15 0.91 -8.57 7.42
N ILE A 16 -0.19 -9.18 7.85
CA ILE A 16 -0.55 -10.53 7.41
C ILE A 16 -0.70 -10.57 5.90
N GLU A 17 -1.42 -9.60 5.34
CA GLU A 17 -1.64 -9.51 3.90
C GLU A 17 -0.33 -9.29 3.15
N ILE A 18 0.49 -8.36 3.61
CA ILE A 18 1.76 -8.06 2.96
C ILE A 18 2.73 -9.24 3.04
N ASP A 19 2.81 -9.91 4.19
CA ASP A 19 3.66 -11.10 4.33
C ASP A 19 3.24 -12.17 3.34
N HIS A 20 1.95 -12.33 3.11
CA HIS A 20 1.44 -13.27 2.12
C HIS A 20 1.88 -12.88 0.71
N TYR A 21 1.80 -11.60 0.36
CA TYR A 21 2.26 -11.12 -0.93
C TYR A 21 3.77 -11.30 -1.11
N LYS A 22 4.55 -11.05 -0.06
CA LYS A 22 6.02 -11.23 -0.13
C LYS A 22 6.40 -12.67 -0.48
N LYS A 23 5.68 -13.65 0.08
CA LYS A 23 5.93 -15.06 -0.21
C LYS A 23 5.69 -15.42 -1.67
N ASN A 24 4.78 -14.72 -2.33
CA ASN A 24 4.35 -15.03 -3.69
C ASN A 24 4.91 -14.05 -4.73
N SER A 25 5.66 -13.05 -4.29
CA SER A 25 6.23 -12.06 -5.19
C SER A 25 7.65 -12.44 -5.62
N ASN A 26 8.09 -11.81 -6.70
CA ASN A 26 9.47 -11.92 -7.17
C ASN A 26 10.24 -10.64 -6.79
N GLU A 27 11.40 -10.42 -7.43
CA GLU A 27 12.25 -9.28 -7.13
C GLU A 27 11.74 -7.95 -7.69
N ASP A 28 10.61 -7.95 -8.37
CA ASP A 28 10.06 -6.73 -8.98
C ASP A 28 9.42 -5.78 -7.96
N ILE A 29 9.31 -6.20 -6.71
CA ILE A 29 8.67 -5.39 -5.67
C ILE A 29 9.67 -5.12 -4.54
N GLU A 30 9.86 -3.84 -4.23
CA GLU A 30 10.60 -3.42 -3.05
C GLU A 30 9.58 -3.01 -1.99
N TRP A 31 9.62 -3.66 -0.84
CA TRP A 31 8.65 -3.43 0.25
C TRP A 31 9.22 -2.45 1.25
N VAL A 32 8.51 -1.36 1.50
CA VAL A 32 8.95 -0.29 2.41
C VAL A 32 7.95 -0.14 3.55
N ASP A 33 8.42 -0.36 4.78
CA ASP A 33 7.61 -0.17 5.98
C ASP A 33 7.54 1.32 6.31
N ILE A 34 6.34 1.86 6.43
CA ILE A 34 6.14 3.28 6.73
C ILE A 34 6.23 3.60 8.23
N THR A 35 6.35 2.59 9.09
CA THR A 35 6.35 2.79 10.53
C THR A 35 7.55 3.66 10.95
N ASN A 36 7.28 4.86 11.46
CA ASN A 36 8.31 5.81 11.90
C ASN A 36 9.41 6.01 10.85
N ASN A 37 9.03 6.13 9.59
CA ASN A 37 9.95 6.20 8.46
C ASN A 37 9.84 7.53 7.73
N GLN A 38 10.74 8.47 8.07
CA GLN A 38 10.75 9.79 7.42
C GLN A 38 11.07 9.68 5.93
N GLN A 39 11.92 8.73 5.53
CA GLN A 39 12.26 8.54 4.13
C GLN A 39 11.03 8.20 3.28
N ALA A 40 10.09 7.43 3.82
CA ALA A 40 8.86 7.12 3.12
C ALA A 40 8.03 8.38 2.85
N LEU A 41 7.98 9.30 3.82
CA LEU A 41 7.28 10.57 3.64
C LEU A 41 7.94 11.41 2.55
N ASP A 42 9.27 11.45 2.57
CA ASP A 42 10.04 12.22 1.59
C ASP A 42 9.90 11.66 0.16
N LEU A 43 9.97 10.33 0.03
CA LEU A 43 9.88 9.68 -1.27
C LEU A 43 8.51 9.84 -1.91
N THR A 44 7.45 9.80 -1.10
CA THR A 44 6.07 9.85 -1.62
C THR A 44 5.52 11.26 -1.67
N SER A 45 6.14 12.21 -0.96
CA SER A 45 5.60 13.56 -0.74
C SER A 45 4.22 13.51 -0.10
N LYS A 46 3.95 12.45 0.65
CA LYS A 46 2.67 12.25 1.34
C LYS A 46 2.86 12.44 2.84
N SER A 47 1.78 12.84 3.52
CA SER A 47 1.79 12.97 4.97
C SER A 47 1.74 11.60 5.63
N LYS A 48 2.10 11.55 6.91
CA LYS A 48 1.98 10.33 7.71
C LYS A 48 0.54 9.84 7.73
N GLU A 49 -0.42 10.74 7.83
CA GLU A 49 -1.85 10.38 7.80
C GLU A 49 -2.25 9.72 6.49
N GLU A 50 -1.81 10.27 5.36
CA GLU A 50 -2.14 9.69 4.06
C GLU A 50 -1.55 8.30 3.89
N LEU A 51 -0.31 8.09 4.34
CA LEU A 51 0.35 6.79 4.25
C LEU A 51 -0.31 5.76 5.16
N LEU A 52 -0.85 6.18 6.32
CA LEU A 52 -1.59 5.28 7.21
C LEU A 52 -2.98 4.96 6.66
N ARG A 53 -3.57 5.91 5.93
CA ARG A 53 -4.94 5.77 5.45
C ARG A 53 -5.07 4.86 4.24
N ARG A 54 -4.06 4.87 3.36
CA ARG A 54 -4.10 4.10 2.11
C ARG A 54 -2.77 3.44 1.81
N LEU A 55 -2.84 2.31 1.14
CA LEU A 55 -1.66 1.67 0.58
C LEU A 55 -1.16 2.52 -0.59
N HIS A 56 0.16 2.69 -0.69
CA HIS A 56 0.77 3.47 -1.77
C HIS A 56 1.85 2.67 -2.48
N VAL A 57 1.99 2.91 -3.78
CA VAL A 57 3.10 2.38 -4.58
C VAL A 57 3.73 3.50 -5.39
N ILE A 58 5.01 3.33 -5.71
CA ILE A 58 5.67 4.17 -6.71
C ILE A 58 5.99 3.28 -7.90
N GLU A 59 5.47 3.66 -9.05
CA GLU A 59 5.73 2.98 -10.33
C GLU A 59 6.11 4.03 -11.36
N ASN A 60 7.27 3.85 -11.99
CA ASN A 60 7.79 4.79 -13.01
C ASN A 60 7.85 6.23 -12.50
N GLY A 61 8.20 6.41 -11.22
CA GLY A 61 8.29 7.73 -10.61
C GLY A 61 6.95 8.33 -10.19
N GLU A 62 5.85 7.64 -10.44
CA GLU A 62 4.51 8.11 -10.10
C GLU A 62 4.03 7.47 -8.80
N VAL A 63 3.53 8.30 -7.88
CA VAL A 63 2.98 7.83 -6.60
C VAL A 63 1.49 7.57 -6.77
N ILE A 64 1.08 6.32 -6.52
CA ILE A 64 -0.29 5.88 -6.69
C ILE A 64 -0.78 5.30 -5.36
N GLY A 65 -1.94 5.76 -4.90
CA GLY A 65 -2.52 5.29 -3.64
C GLY A 65 -3.89 4.68 -3.83
N GLY A 66 -4.32 3.88 -2.85
CA GLY A 66 -5.66 3.33 -2.80
C GLY A 66 -5.83 2.04 -3.58
N ALA A 67 -7.05 1.82 -4.07
CA ALA A 67 -7.40 0.58 -4.77
C ALA A 67 -6.52 0.32 -5.98
N LYS A 68 -6.16 1.37 -6.71
CA LYS A 68 -5.30 1.22 -7.90
C LYS A 68 -3.92 0.68 -7.54
N ALA A 69 -3.40 1.02 -6.34
CA ALA A 69 -2.13 0.49 -5.85
C ALA A 69 -2.21 -1.05 -5.72
N PHE A 70 -3.31 -1.57 -5.20
CA PHE A 70 -3.50 -3.03 -5.12
C PHE A 70 -3.48 -3.68 -6.49
N ILE A 71 -4.15 -3.08 -7.46
CA ILE A 71 -4.17 -3.62 -8.82
C ILE A 71 -2.77 -3.69 -9.39
N ILE A 72 -1.95 -2.67 -9.15
CA ILE A 72 -0.56 -2.65 -9.61
C ILE A 72 0.25 -3.76 -8.94
N ILE A 73 0.09 -3.93 -7.61
CA ILE A 73 0.77 -4.99 -6.88
C ILE A 73 0.40 -6.36 -7.43
N TRP A 74 -0.89 -6.60 -7.61
CA TRP A 74 -1.37 -7.89 -8.14
C TRP A 74 -0.83 -8.17 -9.54
N SER A 75 -0.64 -7.12 -10.35
CA SER A 75 -0.10 -7.30 -11.70
C SER A 75 1.36 -7.79 -11.69
N LYS A 76 2.07 -7.57 -10.58
CA LYS A 76 3.46 -7.97 -10.43
C LYS A 76 3.63 -9.34 -9.76
N ILE A 77 2.56 -9.89 -9.21
CA ILE A 77 2.61 -11.20 -8.54
C ILE A 77 1.90 -12.22 -9.42
N PRO A 78 2.63 -13.22 -9.95
CA PRO A 78 2.02 -14.17 -10.91
C PRO A 78 0.73 -14.81 -10.43
N LYS A 79 0.65 -15.16 -9.14
CA LYS A 79 -0.53 -15.79 -8.56
C LYS A 79 -1.77 -14.88 -8.61
N TYR A 80 -1.58 -13.57 -8.59
CA TYR A 80 -2.66 -12.59 -8.50
C TYR A 80 -2.89 -11.79 -9.78
N LYS A 81 -2.22 -12.14 -10.88
CA LYS A 81 -2.39 -11.42 -12.15
C LYS A 81 -3.84 -11.41 -12.64
N ILE A 82 -4.55 -12.51 -12.41
CA ILE A 82 -5.95 -12.61 -12.85
C ILE A 82 -6.83 -11.60 -12.08
N LEU A 83 -6.55 -11.41 -10.78
CA LEU A 83 -7.26 -10.41 -9.98
C LEU A 83 -7.04 -9.00 -10.52
N SER A 84 -5.80 -8.70 -10.91
CA SER A 84 -5.47 -7.41 -11.51
C SER A 84 -6.31 -7.17 -12.78
N LYS A 85 -6.40 -8.17 -13.63
CA LYS A 85 -7.17 -8.08 -14.88
C LYS A 85 -8.66 -7.87 -14.61
N ILE A 86 -9.23 -8.64 -13.68
CA ILE A 86 -10.65 -8.56 -13.34
C ILE A 86 -11.01 -7.18 -12.79
N PHE A 87 -10.24 -6.70 -11.80
CA PHE A 87 -10.54 -5.43 -11.16
C PHE A 87 -10.06 -4.21 -11.94
N SER A 88 -9.42 -4.41 -13.09
CA SER A 88 -9.12 -3.32 -14.02
C SER A 88 -10.32 -2.99 -14.92
N ILE A 89 -11.33 -3.87 -14.98
CA ILE A 89 -12.57 -3.60 -15.71
C ILE A 89 -13.32 -2.50 -14.98
N LYS A 90 -13.68 -1.45 -15.68
CA LYS A 90 -14.19 -0.21 -15.08
C LYS A 90 -15.30 -0.38 -14.05
N PRO A 91 -16.41 -1.09 -14.32
CA PRO A 91 -17.47 -1.25 -13.32
C PRO A 91 -16.98 -1.98 -12.06
N LEU A 92 -16.15 -3.02 -12.24
CA LEU A 92 -15.62 -3.79 -11.12
C LEU A 92 -14.60 -2.97 -10.33
N PHE A 93 -13.80 -2.14 -11.01
CA PHE A 93 -12.85 -1.26 -10.33
C PHE A 93 -13.58 -0.25 -9.43
N ILE A 94 -14.69 0.31 -9.89
CA ILE A 94 -15.46 1.28 -9.10
C ILE A 94 -15.97 0.63 -7.81
N ILE A 95 -16.53 -0.58 -7.91
CA ILE A 95 -17.01 -1.32 -6.73
C ILE A 95 -15.85 -1.60 -5.78
N PHE A 96 -14.74 -2.11 -6.31
CA PHE A 96 -13.56 -2.40 -5.52
C PHE A 96 -13.01 -1.14 -4.84
N HIS A 97 -12.98 -0.02 -5.55
CA HIS A 97 -12.51 1.25 -5.02
C HIS A 97 -13.31 1.64 -3.76
N TYR A 98 -14.63 1.57 -3.81
CA TYR A 98 -15.46 1.95 -2.66
C TYR A 98 -15.30 0.97 -1.50
N ILE A 99 -15.23 -0.33 -1.78
CA ILE A 99 -14.99 -1.35 -0.74
C ILE A 99 -13.64 -1.08 -0.07
N TYR A 100 -12.61 -0.82 -0.89
CA TYR A 100 -11.28 -0.51 -0.37
C TYR A 100 -11.31 0.74 0.51
N GLU A 101 -11.96 1.81 0.07
CA GLU A 101 -12.01 3.07 0.83
C GLU A 101 -12.69 2.88 2.18
N ILE A 102 -13.75 2.09 2.24
CA ILE A 102 -14.43 1.78 3.49
C ILE A 102 -13.51 0.99 4.42
N ALA A 103 -12.89 -0.06 3.91
CA ALA A 103 -11.96 -0.89 4.68
C ALA A 103 -10.76 -0.08 5.16
N ALA A 104 -10.20 0.75 4.28
CA ALA A 104 -9.06 1.60 4.61
C ALA A 104 -9.41 2.60 5.72
N PHE A 105 -10.61 3.16 5.67
CA PHE A 105 -11.07 4.10 6.69
C PHE A 105 -11.15 3.43 8.06
N PHE A 106 -11.75 2.22 8.14
CA PHE A 106 -11.82 1.49 9.40
C PHE A 106 -10.43 1.11 9.93
N LEU A 107 -9.54 0.68 9.05
CA LEU A 107 -8.16 0.36 9.45
C LEU A 107 -7.42 1.62 9.91
N PHE A 108 -7.66 2.75 9.24
CA PHE A 108 -7.07 4.02 9.65
C PHE A 108 -7.53 4.40 11.06
N LEU A 109 -8.82 4.29 11.36
CA LEU A 109 -9.34 4.60 12.69
C LEU A 109 -8.70 3.70 13.75
N LYS A 110 -8.50 2.43 13.42
CA LYS A 110 -7.86 1.48 14.33
C LYS A 110 -6.40 1.84 14.59
N ASN A 111 -5.70 2.36 13.58
CA ASN A 111 -4.26 2.62 13.66
C ASN A 111 -3.90 4.10 13.84
N ARG A 112 -4.89 4.98 14.00
CA ARG A 112 -4.63 6.43 14.07
C ARG A 112 -3.73 6.86 15.23
N LYS A 113 -3.57 6.01 16.24
CA LYS A 113 -2.65 6.26 17.35
C LYS A 113 -1.23 6.54 16.86
N GLN A 114 -0.85 5.97 15.73
CA GLN A 114 0.48 6.16 15.16
C GLN A 114 0.75 7.61 14.74
N LEU A 115 -0.31 8.41 14.54
CA LEU A 115 -0.15 9.83 14.22
C LEU A 115 0.50 10.62 15.35
N ASN A 116 0.34 10.14 16.60
CA ASN A 116 0.90 10.79 17.77
C ASN A 116 2.34 10.35 18.06
N GLU A 117 2.86 9.37 17.34
CA GLU A 117 4.22 8.89 17.51
C GLU A 117 5.19 9.77 16.71
N LYS A 118 6.37 10.03 17.29
CA LYS A 118 7.38 10.79 16.59
C LYS A 118 7.97 9.97 15.45
N THR A 119 8.07 10.59 14.28
CA THR A 119 8.71 9.96 13.14
C THR A 119 10.21 10.00 13.31
N LYS A 120 10.87 8.86 13.15
CA LYS A 120 12.33 8.79 13.27
C LYS A 120 13.00 9.49 12.09
N PRO A 121 14.06 10.27 12.35
CA PRO A 121 14.79 10.89 11.24
C PRO A 121 15.47 9.82 10.39
N THR A 122 15.63 10.14 9.11
CA THR A 122 16.36 9.27 8.19
C THR A 122 17.86 9.48 8.41
N ASN A 123 18.54 8.40 8.64
CA ASN A 123 20.01 8.43 8.80
C ASN A 123 20.65 7.67 7.67
#